data_8e87c89a50106dc88021a8b97cf7355d
#
_entry.id   8e87c89a50106dc88021a8b97cf7355d
#
_cell.length_a   1.000
_cell.length_b   1.000
_cell.length_c   1.000
_cell.angle_alpha   90.00
_cell.angle_beta   90.00
_cell.angle_gamma   90.00
#
_symmetry.space_group_name_H-M   'P 1'
#
loop_
_entity.id
_entity.type
_entity.pdbx_description
1 polymer ?
#
loop_
_entity_poly.entity_id
_entity_poly.type
_entity_poly.pdbx_seq_one_letter_code
_entity_poly.pdbx_strand_id
1 'polypeptide(L)'
;MKKFFIAGLGSFLLTIGVVNAQGVAGSINDIYAERFQTAKANLEKAVAANPNDLQATYWLGQAYIGMNDVAGAKAVYDKGLTSSSNAPLLMAGLGEVELRQGKINEARQHFEMAITSTSGKKGGDPEILNAVGRGIANTYTDKEKKGDINFAVTKLTEASNAATKDNVLKADIYVNLANALLDAQPGQNGGAAFQNYQKAIEANPNSALPYYKMAMLFKTQKNWELYEKYLNDAIAKDPRFAPAYYELTYLKMGKDLPAAEGYASKYASSADSDPQNESLKASMQYVQKNYDQAIATGKSIIDRVGDKTKALVYKMIAYSYRDKKDTLAAKPYIDQYFAKVKPEDVSAKDYALKADIYSAIPGQEAVVLQSYIDGVNADTVMDNKLDVLKVGADFFLARKQYDKEAQLRQMILDLKPTPNINDYFTTIFAEYRTRNYPEFIKSYNLAKTVSEKWPDQQFGWEWMYNNAVLIDTVKKDSIAVPAALKWLEFAQKDTAKYWRQLSGTAYFLAQYYQGTDKAKAIEYLQIMKAANSRDVAIQDNIQKNIDILSKPTPQRQQPPATKPKPETQPPGAKPKKPAGK
;
A
#
# COMPACT_ATOMS: atom_id res chain seq x y z
N MET A 1 -9.00 -65.55 -60.78
CA MET A 1 -8.16 -65.57 -59.65
C MET A 1 -7.17 -64.40 -59.71
N LYS A 2 -7.18 -63.59 -58.63
CA LYS A 2 -6.16 -62.62 -58.19
C LYS A 2 -5.89 -61.38 -59.06
N LYS A 3 -6.56 -60.28 -58.67
CA LYS A 3 -6.02 -58.91 -58.76
C LYS A 3 -6.17 -58.29 -57.37
N PHE A 4 -5.08 -57.96 -56.75
CA PHE A 4 -5.04 -57.04 -55.62
C PHE A 4 -3.70 -56.30 -55.63
N PHE A 5 -3.81 -54.99 -55.25
CA PHE A 5 -2.78 -54.07 -54.78
C PHE A 5 -1.97 -53.28 -55.82
N ILE A 6 -2.27 -51.99 -55.87
CA ILE A 6 -1.41 -50.86 -55.59
C ILE A 6 -2.32 -49.60 -55.52
N ALA A 7 -2.61 -49.13 -54.33
CA ALA A 7 -3.06 -47.73 -54.08
C ALA A 7 -2.76 -47.43 -52.62
N GLY A 8 -1.75 -46.63 -52.34
CA GLY A 8 -1.48 -46.27 -50.98
C GLY A 8 -0.09 -45.65 -50.74
N LEU A 9 0.24 -44.53 -51.43
CA LEU A 9 1.47 -43.77 -51.07
C LEU A 9 1.37 -42.25 -51.37
N GLY A 10 0.15 -41.69 -51.35
CA GLY A 10 -0.05 -40.26 -51.69
C GLY A 10 -0.62 -39.37 -50.59
N SER A 11 -0.96 -39.89 -49.38
CA SER A 11 -1.73 -39.14 -48.42
C SER A 11 -0.99 -38.80 -47.11
N PHE A 12 0.30 -39.09 -46.98
CA PHE A 12 0.99 -38.94 -45.69
C PHE A 12 1.75 -37.62 -45.53
N LEU A 13 1.98 -36.85 -46.57
CA LEU A 13 2.74 -35.58 -46.50
C LEU A 13 1.90 -34.32 -46.26
N LEU A 14 0.59 -34.38 -46.50
CA LEU A 14 -0.31 -33.24 -46.28
C LEU A 14 -0.86 -33.16 -44.85
N THR A 15 -0.83 -34.26 -44.09
CA THR A 15 -1.34 -34.30 -42.72
C THR A 15 -0.36 -33.76 -41.70
N ILE A 16 0.96 -33.84 -41.97
CA ILE A 16 2.00 -33.36 -41.02
C ILE A 16 2.01 -31.84 -40.94
N GLY A 17 1.84 -31.12 -42.03
CA GLY A 17 1.81 -29.65 -42.02
C GLY A 17 0.57 -29.06 -41.34
N VAL A 18 -0.60 -29.68 -41.51
CA VAL A 18 -1.85 -29.24 -40.85
C VAL A 18 -1.85 -29.55 -39.36
N VAL A 19 -1.30 -30.68 -38.95
CA VAL A 19 -1.18 -31.06 -37.54
C VAL A 19 -0.20 -30.13 -36.79
N ASN A 20 0.90 -29.72 -37.41
CA ASN A 20 1.85 -28.79 -36.82
C ASN A 20 1.28 -27.36 -36.67
N ALA A 21 0.58 -26.85 -37.69
CA ALA A 21 -0.04 -25.52 -37.63
C ALA A 21 -1.13 -25.43 -36.56
N GLN A 22 -1.97 -26.47 -36.41
CA GLN A 22 -2.94 -26.54 -35.31
C GLN A 22 -2.25 -26.68 -33.95
N GLY A 23 -1.09 -27.34 -33.87
CA GLY A 23 -0.30 -27.48 -32.66
C GLY A 23 0.26 -26.16 -32.15
N VAL A 24 0.83 -25.31 -33.02
CA VAL A 24 1.36 -23.99 -32.67
C VAL A 24 0.23 -23.04 -32.25
N ALA A 25 -0.84 -22.94 -33.04
CA ALA A 25 -1.99 -22.08 -32.70
C ALA A 25 -2.67 -22.50 -31.39
N GLY A 26 -2.81 -23.79 -31.13
CA GLY A 26 -3.31 -24.30 -29.85
C GLY A 26 -2.40 -23.93 -28.67
N SER A 27 -1.08 -24.00 -28.86
CA SER A 27 -0.09 -23.64 -27.84
C SER A 27 -0.07 -22.12 -27.55
N ILE A 28 -0.36 -21.27 -28.53
CA ILE A 28 -0.54 -19.83 -28.33
C ILE A 28 -1.75 -19.57 -27.40
N ASN A 29 -2.85 -20.26 -27.65
CA ASN A 29 -4.02 -20.18 -26.77
C ASN A 29 -3.72 -20.72 -25.36
N ASP A 30 -2.91 -21.77 -25.25
CA ASP A 30 -2.45 -22.29 -23.97
C ASP A 30 -1.59 -21.25 -23.21
N ILE A 31 -0.71 -20.52 -23.91
CA ILE A 31 0.08 -19.41 -23.31
C ILE A 31 -0.85 -18.30 -22.80
N TYR A 32 -1.84 -17.88 -23.58
CA TYR A 32 -2.80 -16.85 -23.17
C TYR A 32 -3.72 -17.28 -22.02
N ALA A 33 -3.95 -18.58 -21.90
CA ALA A 33 -4.67 -19.19 -20.79
C ALA A 33 -3.76 -19.58 -19.60
N GLU A 34 -2.50 -19.13 -19.61
CA GLU A 34 -1.46 -19.40 -18.59
C GLU A 34 -1.16 -20.90 -18.39
N ARG A 35 -1.40 -21.73 -19.41
CA ARG A 35 -1.02 -23.15 -19.44
C ARG A 35 0.37 -23.31 -20.07
N PHE A 36 1.34 -22.69 -19.43
CA PHE A 36 2.71 -22.58 -19.98
C PHE A 36 3.45 -23.90 -20.08
N GLN A 37 3.23 -24.85 -19.15
CA GLN A 37 3.87 -26.17 -19.20
C GLN A 37 3.28 -27.02 -20.35
N THR A 38 1.96 -26.95 -20.53
CA THR A 38 1.27 -27.60 -21.65
C THR A 38 1.75 -27.03 -22.98
N ALA A 39 1.79 -25.69 -23.09
CA ALA A 39 2.28 -25.00 -24.28
C ALA A 39 3.73 -25.37 -24.60
N LYS A 40 4.62 -25.33 -23.58
CA LYS A 40 6.02 -25.71 -23.71
C LYS A 40 6.17 -27.14 -24.27
N ALA A 41 5.50 -28.10 -23.65
CA ALA A 41 5.60 -29.50 -24.08
C ALA A 41 5.14 -29.73 -25.53
N ASN A 42 4.11 -29.02 -25.97
CA ASN A 42 3.61 -29.11 -27.34
C ASN A 42 4.56 -28.39 -28.34
N LEU A 43 5.08 -27.21 -27.97
CA LEU A 43 6.01 -26.45 -28.81
C LEU A 43 7.39 -27.12 -28.91
N GLU A 44 7.89 -27.78 -27.86
CA GLU A 44 9.11 -28.60 -27.92
C GLU A 44 8.97 -29.72 -28.95
N LYS A 45 7.79 -30.38 -29.02
CA LYS A 45 7.52 -31.40 -30.05
C LYS A 45 7.47 -30.78 -31.45
N ALA A 46 6.85 -29.59 -31.60
CA ALA A 46 6.79 -28.90 -32.87
C ALA A 46 8.19 -28.51 -33.39
N VAL A 47 9.02 -27.90 -32.51
CA VAL A 47 10.41 -27.53 -32.84
C VAL A 47 11.27 -28.77 -33.13
N ALA A 48 11.07 -29.87 -32.41
CA ALA A 48 11.78 -31.12 -32.67
C ALA A 48 11.40 -31.73 -34.04
N ALA A 49 10.14 -31.63 -34.44
CA ALA A 49 9.65 -32.09 -35.74
C ALA A 49 10.09 -31.17 -36.90
N ASN A 50 10.17 -29.88 -36.68
CA ASN A 50 10.66 -28.88 -37.66
C ASN A 50 11.53 -27.82 -36.96
N PRO A 51 12.85 -28.00 -36.87
CA PRO A 51 13.75 -27.03 -36.26
C PRO A 51 13.78 -25.64 -36.93
N ASN A 52 13.27 -25.52 -38.15
CA ASN A 52 13.19 -24.28 -38.89
C ASN A 52 11.84 -23.57 -38.73
N ASP A 53 10.92 -24.09 -37.91
CA ASP A 53 9.67 -23.43 -37.60
C ASP A 53 9.92 -22.27 -36.62
N LEU A 54 10.02 -21.06 -37.19
CA LEU A 54 10.28 -19.84 -36.45
C LEU A 54 9.14 -19.49 -35.48
N GLN A 55 7.89 -19.80 -35.86
CA GLN A 55 6.72 -19.58 -35.01
C GLN A 55 6.76 -20.48 -33.77
N ALA A 56 6.98 -21.78 -33.98
CA ALA A 56 7.11 -22.74 -32.89
C ALA A 56 8.26 -22.34 -31.95
N THR A 57 9.41 -21.94 -32.51
CA THR A 57 10.59 -21.53 -31.74
C THR A 57 10.33 -20.24 -30.95
N TYR A 58 9.70 -19.22 -31.58
CA TYR A 58 9.35 -17.97 -30.91
C TYR A 58 8.40 -18.21 -29.73
N TRP A 59 7.30 -18.92 -29.97
CA TRP A 59 6.32 -19.18 -28.95
C TRP A 59 6.82 -20.14 -27.85
N LEU A 60 7.77 -21.03 -28.16
CA LEU A 60 8.46 -21.83 -27.15
C LEU A 60 9.25 -20.91 -26.17
N GLY A 61 9.95 -19.91 -26.70
CA GLY A 61 10.59 -18.90 -25.87
C GLY A 61 9.58 -18.11 -25.01
N GLN A 62 8.44 -17.75 -25.59
CA GLN A 62 7.35 -17.08 -24.84
C GLN A 62 6.78 -17.99 -23.73
N ALA A 63 6.65 -19.29 -23.95
CA ALA A 63 6.23 -20.23 -22.91
C ALA A 63 7.24 -20.28 -21.74
N TYR A 64 8.55 -20.33 -22.05
CA TYR A 64 9.59 -20.23 -21.02
C TYR A 64 9.55 -18.89 -20.24
N ILE A 65 9.28 -17.77 -20.96
CA ILE A 65 9.10 -16.45 -20.33
C ILE A 65 7.91 -16.48 -19.36
N GLY A 66 6.78 -17.03 -19.78
CA GLY A 66 5.59 -17.18 -18.94
C GLY A 66 5.84 -18.01 -17.68
N MET A 67 6.75 -19.00 -17.75
CA MET A 67 7.23 -19.79 -16.60
C MET A 67 8.28 -19.07 -15.75
N ASN A 68 8.61 -17.81 -16.08
CA ASN A 68 9.71 -17.04 -15.48
C ASN A 68 11.10 -17.71 -15.62
N ASP A 69 11.27 -18.54 -16.65
CA ASP A 69 12.55 -19.18 -17.01
C ASP A 69 13.23 -18.40 -18.14
N VAL A 70 13.79 -17.24 -17.78
CA VAL A 70 14.48 -16.32 -18.71
C VAL A 70 15.70 -16.99 -19.34
N ALA A 71 16.37 -17.88 -18.63
CA ALA A 71 17.52 -18.61 -19.14
C ALA A 71 17.13 -19.66 -20.20
N GLY A 72 16.04 -20.38 -19.96
CA GLY A 72 15.45 -21.31 -20.92
C GLY A 72 14.99 -20.60 -22.21
N ALA A 73 14.31 -19.47 -22.07
CA ALA A 73 13.92 -18.64 -23.21
C ALA A 73 15.13 -18.19 -24.04
N LYS A 74 16.18 -17.70 -23.36
CA LYS A 74 17.43 -17.30 -24.04
C LYS A 74 18.04 -18.44 -24.83
N ALA A 75 18.15 -19.62 -24.24
CA ALA A 75 18.74 -20.79 -24.90
C ALA A 75 17.96 -21.21 -26.15
N VAL A 76 16.62 -21.12 -26.12
CA VAL A 76 15.74 -21.38 -27.27
C VAL A 76 16.00 -20.39 -28.39
N TYR A 77 16.03 -19.09 -28.10
CA TYR A 77 16.24 -18.05 -29.11
C TYR A 77 17.67 -18.09 -29.69
N ASP A 78 18.70 -18.25 -28.85
CA ASP A 78 20.09 -18.36 -29.30
C ASP A 78 20.28 -19.56 -30.27
N LYS A 79 19.70 -20.72 -29.92
CA LYS A 79 19.73 -21.91 -30.78
C LYS A 79 19.00 -21.66 -32.10
N GLY A 80 17.81 -21.04 -32.05
CA GLY A 80 17.04 -20.70 -33.24
C GLY A 80 17.78 -19.73 -34.16
N LEU A 81 18.41 -18.69 -33.60
CA LEU A 81 19.19 -17.71 -34.36
C LEU A 81 20.45 -18.32 -35.02
N THR A 82 21.07 -19.31 -34.38
CA THR A 82 22.20 -20.03 -34.96
C THR A 82 21.77 -20.85 -36.19
N SER A 83 20.58 -21.46 -36.16
CA SER A 83 20.08 -22.30 -37.24
C SER A 83 19.39 -21.53 -38.37
N SER A 84 18.84 -20.35 -38.10
CA SER A 84 17.98 -19.58 -39.02
C SER A 84 18.58 -18.25 -39.49
N SER A 85 19.90 -18.08 -39.46
CA SER A 85 20.59 -16.88 -39.97
C SER A 85 19.94 -15.55 -39.55
N ASN A 86 19.82 -15.34 -38.24
CA ASN A 86 19.30 -14.09 -37.66
C ASN A 86 17.82 -13.79 -38.00
N ALA A 87 16.92 -14.76 -37.81
CA ALA A 87 15.49 -14.57 -38.02
C ALA A 87 14.93 -13.40 -37.19
N PRO A 88 14.29 -12.40 -37.81
CA PRO A 88 13.83 -11.17 -37.15
C PRO A 88 12.89 -11.45 -35.96
N LEU A 89 12.00 -12.44 -36.09
CA LEU A 89 11.06 -12.81 -35.02
C LEU A 89 11.79 -13.29 -33.76
N LEU A 90 12.86 -14.08 -33.93
CA LEU A 90 13.67 -14.58 -32.81
C LEU A 90 14.55 -13.48 -32.19
N MET A 91 15.03 -12.52 -33.01
CA MET A 91 15.69 -11.31 -32.49
C MET A 91 14.75 -10.49 -31.60
N ALA A 92 13.48 -10.32 -31.99
CA ALA A 92 12.49 -9.64 -31.16
C ALA A 92 12.27 -10.40 -29.82
N GLY A 93 12.22 -11.73 -29.85
CA GLY A 93 12.13 -12.55 -28.65
C GLY A 93 13.37 -12.44 -27.76
N LEU A 94 14.58 -12.42 -28.34
CA LEU A 94 15.82 -12.23 -27.59
C LEU A 94 15.89 -10.84 -26.94
N GLY A 95 15.44 -9.80 -27.63
CA GLY A 95 15.31 -8.45 -27.06
C GLY A 95 14.42 -8.40 -25.84
N GLU A 96 13.29 -9.12 -25.80
CA GLU A 96 12.46 -9.25 -24.59
C GLU A 96 13.25 -9.93 -23.43
N VAL A 97 13.98 -10.99 -23.72
CA VAL A 97 14.86 -11.66 -22.73
C VAL A 97 15.88 -10.69 -22.15
N GLU A 98 16.51 -9.90 -23.01
CA GLU A 98 17.54 -8.92 -22.61
C GLU A 98 16.95 -7.79 -21.74
N LEU A 99 15.75 -7.29 -22.06
CA LEU A 99 15.03 -6.36 -21.18
C LEU A 99 14.81 -6.96 -19.79
N ARG A 100 14.38 -8.23 -19.71
CA ARG A 100 14.19 -8.92 -18.42
C ARG A 100 15.48 -9.05 -17.63
N GLN A 101 16.62 -9.17 -18.33
CA GLN A 101 17.96 -9.19 -17.73
C GLN A 101 18.49 -7.79 -17.39
N GLY A 102 17.78 -6.72 -17.73
CA GLY A 102 18.24 -5.34 -17.53
C GLY A 102 19.23 -4.83 -18.59
N LYS A 103 19.41 -5.57 -19.69
CA LYS A 103 20.31 -5.22 -20.80
C LYS A 103 19.57 -4.38 -21.84
N ILE A 104 19.24 -3.14 -21.46
CA ILE A 104 18.34 -2.27 -22.25
C ILE A 104 18.94 -1.91 -23.62
N ASN A 105 20.24 -1.66 -23.69
CA ASN A 105 20.91 -1.26 -24.94
C ASN A 105 21.00 -2.42 -25.94
N GLU A 106 21.33 -3.61 -25.48
CA GLU A 106 21.39 -4.81 -26.30
C GLU A 106 19.99 -5.17 -26.82
N ALA A 107 18.99 -5.11 -25.96
CA ALA A 107 17.60 -5.31 -26.35
C ALA A 107 17.17 -4.34 -27.47
N ARG A 108 17.49 -3.07 -27.32
CA ARG A 108 17.20 -2.05 -28.33
C ARG A 108 17.86 -2.37 -29.66
N GLN A 109 19.12 -2.77 -29.65
CA GLN A 109 19.84 -3.16 -30.88
C GLN A 109 19.14 -4.33 -31.58
N HIS A 110 18.76 -5.38 -30.85
CA HIS A 110 18.05 -6.52 -31.43
C HIS A 110 16.68 -6.14 -31.97
N PHE A 111 15.92 -5.28 -31.31
CA PHE A 111 14.65 -4.77 -31.81
C PHE A 111 14.81 -3.94 -33.08
N GLU A 112 15.77 -3.02 -33.13
CA GLU A 112 16.08 -2.22 -34.33
C GLU A 112 16.54 -3.08 -35.50
N MET A 113 17.40 -4.09 -35.23
CA MET A 113 17.82 -5.05 -36.26
C MET A 113 16.64 -5.87 -36.80
N ALA A 114 15.75 -6.37 -35.92
CA ALA A 114 14.58 -7.13 -36.34
C ALA A 114 13.65 -6.29 -37.23
N ILE A 115 13.39 -5.05 -36.85
CA ILE A 115 12.55 -4.12 -37.63
C ILE A 115 13.20 -3.78 -38.96
N THR A 116 14.49 -3.37 -38.95
CA THR A 116 15.21 -2.90 -40.15
C THR A 116 15.35 -4.00 -41.19
N SER A 117 15.61 -5.23 -40.77
CA SER A 117 15.75 -6.39 -41.67
C SER A 117 14.45 -6.75 -42.40
N THR A 118 13.29 -6.31 -41.91
CA THR A 118 11.97 -6.58 -42.52
C THR A 118 11.31 -5.33 -43.10
N SER A 119 11.93 -4.15 -42.96
CA SER A 119 11.41 -2.88 -43.42
C SER A 119 11.53 -2.77 -44.96
N GLY A 120 10.39 -2.54 -45.62
CA GLY A 120 10.31 -2.33 -47.05
C GLY A 120 9.64 -0.98 -47.42
N LYS A 121 9.32 -0.78 -48.73
CA LYS A 121 8.64 0.44 -49.21
C LYS A 121 7.27 0.71 -48.53
N LYS A 122 6.67 -0.29 -47.90
CA LYS A 122 5.34 -0.22 -47.25
C LYS A 122 5.42 -0.17 -45.72
N GLY A 123 6.61 0.00 -45.13
CA GLY A 123 6.84 -0.04 -43.69
C GLY A 123 7.42 -1.37 -43.21
N GLY A 124 7.46 -1.57 -41.89
CA GLY A 124 7.93 -2.80 -41.25
C GLY A 124 6.89 -3.96 -41.35
N ASP A 125 7.36 -5.18 -41.17
CA ASP A 125 6.50 -6.35 -41.06
C ASP A 125 5.63 -6.26 -39.79
N PRO A 126 4.29 -6.34 -39.91
CA PRO A 126 3.38 -6.19 -38.77
C PRO A 126 3.59 -7.23 -37.66
N GLU A 127 4.03 -8.43 -37.99
CA GLU A 127 4.34 -9.47 -37.00
C GLU A 127 5.58 -9.12 -36.17
N ILE A 128 6.63 -8.62 -36.83
CA ILE A 128 7.86 -8.22 -36.17
C ILE A 128 7.62 -6.96 -35.31
N LEU A 129 6.90 -5.99 -35.84
CA LEU A 129 6.50 -4.80 -35.08
C LEU A 129 5.68 -5.16 -33.84
N ASN A 130 4.77 -6.13 -33.98
CA ASN A 130 3.97 -6.65 -32.87
C ASN A 130 4.84 -7.39 -31.83
N ALA A 131 5.75 -8.25 -32.27
CA ALA A 131 6.64 -9.00 -31.36
C ALA A 131 7.54 -8.05 -30.55
N VAL A 132 8.09 -7.02 -31.20
CA VAL A 132 8.88 -5.96 -30.53
C VAL A 132 8.04 -5.19 -29.52
N GLY A 133 6.88 -4.69 -29.95
CA GLY A 133 6.00 -3.92 -29.07
C GLY A 133 5.51 -4.73 -27.87
N ARG A 134 5.13 -6.01 -28.09
CA ARG A 134 4.76 -6.94 -27.02
C ARG A 134 5.90 -7.19 -26.04
N GLY A 135 7.12 -7.45 -26.53
CA GLY A 135 8.30 -7.72 -25.70
C GLY A 135 8.61 -6.54 -24.76
N ILE A 136 8.47 -5.30 -25.25
CA ILE A 136 8.66 -4.11 -24.43
C ILE A 136 7.50 -3.97 -23.43
N ALA A 137 6.23 -4.05 -23.86
CA ALA A 137 5.08 -3.92 -22.98
C ALA A 137 5.06 -4.97 -21.86
N ASN A 138 5.41 -6.23 -22.16
CA ASN A 138 5.47 -7.31 -21.19
C ASN A 138 6.56 -7.14 -20.11
N THR A 139 7.56 -6.29 -20.36
CA THR A 139 8.66 -6.01 -19.43
C THR A 139 8.54 -4.67 -18.73
N TYR A 140 7.66 -3.79 -19.25
CA TYR A 140 7.41 -2.49 -18.66
C TYR A 140 6.42 -2.62 -17.50
N THR A 141 6.82 -2.16 -16.31
CA THR A 141 5.94 -2.04 -15.15
C THR A 141 6.02 -0.63 -14.59
N ASP A 142 5.03 -0.21 -13.82
CA ASP A 142 5.01 1.12 -13.19
C ASP A 142 6.28 1.41 -12.36
N LYS A 143 6.94 0.38 -11.85
CA LYS A 143 8.10 0.47 -10.94
C LYS A 143 9.43 0.14 -11.65
N GLU A 144 9.43 -0.86 -12.54
CA GLU A 144 10.60 -1.23 -13.32
C GLU A 144 10.36 -0.83 -14.78
N LYS A 145 10.59 0.42 -15.12
CA LYS A 145 10.42 0.94 -16.49
C LYS A 145 11.52 0.42 -17.43
N LYS A 146 11.54 -0.90 -17.62
CA LYS A 146 12.49 -1.56 -18.52
C LYS A 146 12.00 -1.44 -19.95
N GLY A 147 12.75 -0.73 -20.76
CA GLY A 147 12.42 -0.44 -22.15
C GLY A 147 11.67 0.87 -22.35
N ASP A 148 11.42 1.21 -23.60
CA ASP A 148 10.73 2.44 -24.02
C ASP A 148 9.29 2.11 -24.40
N ILE A 149 8.35 2.34 -23.48
CA ILE A 149 6.94 2.06 -23.73
C ILE A 149 6.33 2.91 -24.83
N ASN A 150 6.83 4.15 -25.04
CA ASN A 150 6.34 4.99 -26.14
C ASN A 150 6.81 4.46 -27.49
N PHE A 151 8.02 3.89 -27.54
CA PHE A 151 8.48 3.18 -28.73
C PHE A 151 7.59 1.94 -29.01
N ALA A 152 7.21 1.18 -27.97
CA ALA A 152 6.26 0.07 -28.12
C ALA A 152 4.92 0.54 -28.68
N VAL A 153 4.32 1.59 -28.12
CA VAL A 153 3.06 2.18 -28.63
C VAL A 153 3.20 2.59 -30.08
N THR A 154 4.33 3.24 -30.45
CA THR A 154 4.60 3.65 -31.84
C THR A 154 4.63 2.44 -32.76
N LYS A 155 5.40 1.39 -32.43
CA LYS A 155 5.54 0.20 -33.28
C LYS A 155 4.27 -0.63 -33.37
N LEU A 156 3.50 -0.75 -32.30
CA LEU A 156 2.19 -1.41 -32.31
C LEU A 156 1.15 -0.60 -33.09
N THR A 157 1.22 0.73 -33.08
CA THR A 157 0.39 1.58 -33.93
C THR A 157 0.76 1.40 -35.40
N GLU A 158 2.03 1.36 -35.77
CA GLU A 158 2.49 1.03 -37.13
C GLU A 158 1.99 -0.35 -37.55
N ALA A 159 2.09 -1.37 -36.70
CA ALA A 159 1.58 -2.72 -36.95
C ALA A 159 0.06 -2.72 -37.17
N SER A 160 -0.69 -1.98 -36.38
CA SER A 160 -2.15 -1.92 -36.46
C SER A 160 -2.65 -1.26 -37.77
N ASN A 161 -1.85 -0.36 -38.33
CA ASN A 161 -2.14 0.32 -39.60
C ASN A 161 -1.63 -0.47 -40.83
N ALA A 162 -0.78 -1.48 -40.61
CA ALA A 162 -0.30 -2.31 -41.72
C ALA A 162 -1.40 -3.26 -42.22
N ALA A 163 -1.45 -3.46 -43.54
CA ALA A 163 -2.40 -4.39 -44.15
C ALA A 163 -1.99 -5.84 -43.85
N THR A 164 -2.72 -6.52 -42.99
CA THR A 164 -2.60 -7.95 -42.77
C THR A 164 -3.94 -8.65 -43.01
N LYS A 165 -3.90 -9.84 -43.65
CA LYS A 165 -5.06 -10.71 -43.82
C LYS A 165 -5.21 -11.72 -42.69
N ASP A 166 -4.21 -11.80 -41.83
CA ASP A 166 -4.22 -12.67 -40.63
C ASP A 166 -5.01 -12.01 -39.50
N ASN A 167 -6.24 -12.46 -39.32
CA ASN A 167 -7.12 -11.95 -38.26
C ASN A 167 -6.63 -12.30 -36.84
N VAL A 168 -5.89 -13.39 -36.68
CA VAL A 168 -5.32 -13.77 -35.37
C VAL A 168 -4.22 -12.80 -35.01
N LEU A 169 -3.28 -12.55 -35.94
CA LEU A 169 -2.23 -11.55 -35.77
C LEU A 169 -2.83 -10.15 -35.51
N LYS A 170 -3.85 -9.78 -36.30
CA LYS A 170 -4.52 -8.48 -36.15
C LYS A 170 -5.13 -8.30 -34.76
N ALA A 171 -5.80 -9.33 -34.24
CA ALA A 171 -6.34 -9.31 -32.86
C ALA A 171 -5.24 -9.18 -31.81
N ASP A 172 -4.12 -9.92 -31.97
CA ASP A 172 -2.99 -9.85 -31.07
C ASP A 172 -2.34 -8.46 -31.06
N ILE A 173 -2.15 -7.84 -32.22
CA ILE A 173 -1.66 -6.46 -32.35
C ILE A 173 -2.54 -5.49 -31.56
N TYR A 174 -3.86 -5.56 -31.70
CA TYR A 174 -4.76 -4.66 -30.97
C TYR A 174 -4.74 -4.90 -29.45
N VAL A 175 -4.62 -6.16 -29.00
CA VAL A 175 -4.48 -6.46 -27.57
C VAL A 175 -3.18 -5.86 -27.02
N ASN A 176 -2.06 -6.05 -27.72
CA ASN A 176 -0.76 -5.55 -27.31
C ASN A 176 -0.69 -4.01 -27.33
N LEU A 177 -1.33 -3.37 -28.34
CA LEU A 177 -1.44 -1.91 -28.38
C LEU A 177 -2.28 -1.38 -27.21
N ALA A 178 -3.38 -2.03 -26.87
CA ALA A 178 -4.19 -1.65 -25.73
C ALA A 178 -3.43 -1.75 -24.41
N ASN A 179 -2.67 -2.85 -24.20
CA ASN A 179 -1.81 -3.02 -23.03
C ASN A 179 -0.75 -1.91 -22.96
N ALA A 180 -0.01 -1.68 -24.06
CA ALA A 180 1.04 -0.66 -24.09
C ALA A 180 0.50 0.76 -23.85
N LEU A 181 -0.71 1.09 -24.34
CA LEU A 181 -1.35 2.38 -24.07
C LEU A 181 -1.68 2.56 -22.58
N LEU A 182 -2.14 1.51 -21.89
CA LEU A 182 -2.42 1.55 -20.46
C LEU A 182 -1.13 1.79 -19.67
N ASP A 183 -0.04 1.12 -20.05
CA ASP A 183 1.25 1.24 -19.37
C ASP A 183 1.94 2.57 -19.66
N ALA A 184 1.75 3.15 -20.84
CA ALA A 184 2.32 4.45 -21.21
C ALA A 184 1.72 5.61 -20.40
N GLN A 185 0.43 5.57 -20.12
CA GLN A 185 -0.28 6.61 -19.35
C GLN A 185 -1.33 5.95 -18.43
N PRO A 186 -0.92 5.44 -17.27
CA PRO A 186 -1.84 4.83 -16.31
C PRO A 186 -2.95 5.78 -15.90
N GLY A 187 -4.19 5.27 -15.93
CA GLY A 187 -5.38 6.04 -15.56
C GLY A 187 -5.93 6.99 -16.64
N GLN A 188 -5.21 7.26 -17.73
CA GLN A 188 -5.64 8.18 -18.79
C GLN A 188 -6.11 7.47 -20.06
N ASN A 189 -5.43 6.40 -20.46
CA ASN A 189 -5.68 5.72 -21.73
C ASN A 189 -6.75 4.62 -21.70
N GLY A 190 -7.57 4.53 -20.64
CA GLY A 190 -8.59 3.50 -20.52
C GLY A 190 -9.57 3.43 -21.70
N GLY A 191 -10.01 4.58 -22.23
CA GLY A 191 -10.89 4.64 -23.40
C GLY A 191 -10.23 4.14 -24.68
N ALA A 192 -8.98 4.52 -24.92
CA ALA A 192 -8.22 4.05 -26.10
C ALA A 192 -7.92 2.54 -26.01
N ALA A 193 -7.58 2.05 -24.84
CA ALA A 193 -7.39 0.61 -24.62
C ALA A 193 -8.68 -0.18 -24.86
N PHE A 194 -9.81 0.30 -24.33
CA PHE A 194 -11.11 -0.31 -24.56
C PHE A 194 -11.44 -0.45 -26.06
N GLN A 195 -11.26 0.63 -26.84
CA GLN A 195 -11.48 0.61 -28.29
C GLN A 195 -10.58 -0.42 -29.01
N ASN A 196 -9.32 -0.54 -28.60
CA ASN A 196 -8.41 -1.51 -29.20
C ASN A 196 -8.78 -2.96 -28.81
N TYR A 197 -9.22 -3.21 -27.58
CA TYR A 197 -9.77 -4.53 -27.24
C TYR A 197 -11.04 -4.87 -28.04
N GLN A 198 -11.92 -3.89 -28.31
CA GLN A 198 -13.07 -4.10 -29.17
C GLN A 198 -12.65 -4.47 -30.61
N LYS A 199 -11.68 -3.75 -31.20
CA LYS A 199 -11.11 -4.10 -32.51
C LYS A 199 -10.45 -5.49 -32.50
N ALA A 200 -9.86 -5.92 -31.42
CA ALA A 200 -9.31 -7.27 -31.26
C ALA A 200 -10.44 -8.33 -31.31
N ILE A 201 -11.57 -8.06 -30.64
CA ILE A 201 -12.76 -8.93 -30.69
C ILE A 201 -13.35 -8.98 -32.08
N GLU A 202 -13.44 -7.84 -32.78
CA GLU A 202 -13.93 -7.78 -34.18
C GLU A 202 -13.02 -8.59 -35.11
N ALA A 203 -11.70 -8.51 -34.95
CA ALA A 203 -10.74 -9.25 -35.76
C ALA A 203 -10.79 -10.76 -35.48
N ASN A 204 -10.87 -11.18 -34.21
CA ASN A 204 -10.98 -12.59 -33.83
C ASN A 204 -12.02 -12.79 -32.72
N PRO A 205 -13.30 -12.97 -33.07
CA PRO A 205 -14.38 -13.12 -32.08
C PRO A 205 -14.29 -14.38 -31.19
N ASN A 206 -13.43 -15.32 -31.55
CA ASN A 206 -13.28 -16.59 -30.84
C ASN A 206 -12.13 -16.56 -29.83
N SER A 207 -11.34 -15.48 -29.78
CA SER A 207 -10.26 -15.33 -28.78
C SER A 207 -10.83 -14.94 -27.41
N ALA A 208 -10.48 -15.69 -26.37
CA ALA A 208 -10.85 -15.37 -24.99
C ALA A 208 -10.05 -14.18 -24.43
N LEU A 209 -8.81 -13.99 -24.90
CA LEU A 209 -7.87 -13.01 -24.35
C LEU A 209 -8.40 -11.58 -24.32
N PRO A 210 -8.94 -10.99 -25.41
CA PRO A 210 -9.41 -9.61 -25.38
C PRO A 210 -10.58 -9.39 -24.42
N TYR A 211 -11.48 -10.37 -24.28
CA TYR A 211 -12.55 -10.29 -23.27
C TYR A 211 -11.99 -10.29 -21.85
N TYR A 212 -11.03 -11.15 -21.56
CA TYR A 212 -10.35 -11.16 -20.27
C TYR A 212 -9.64 -9.81 -19.98
N LYS A 213 -8.95 -9.24 -20.97
CA LYS A 213 -8.29 -7.94 -20.83
C LYS A 213 -9.28 -6.80 -20.60
N MET A 214 -10.46 -6.84 -21.26
CA MET A 214 -11.55 -5.90 -20.96
C MET A 214 -12.08 -6.08 -19.53
N ALA A 215 -12.23 -7.30 -19.04
CA ALA A 215 -12.58 -7.54 -17.66
C ALA A 215 -11.56 -6.88 -16.71
N MET A 216 -10.26 -7.10 -16.94
CA MET A 216 -9.22 -6.50 -16.12
C MET A 216 -9.24 -4.97 -16.14
N LEU A 217 -9.57 -4.34 -17.29
CA LEU A 217 -9.77 -2.90 -17.38
C LEU A 217 -10.92 -2.44 -16.46
N PHE A 218 -12.07 -3.12 -16.48
CA PHE A 218 -13.19 -2.78 -15.62
C PHE A 218 -12.94 -3.08 -14.14
N LYS A 219 -12.08 -4.05 -13.81
CA LYS A 219 -11.59 -4.28 -12.44
C LYS A 219 -10.89 -3.05 -11.87
N THR A 220 -10.03 -2.38 -12.67
CA THR A 220 -9.34 -1.15 -12.23
C THR A 220 -10.31 0.00 -11.98
N GLN A 221 -11.42 0.04 -12.71
CA GLN A 221 -12.49 1.03 -12.56
C GLN A 221 -13.50 0.68 -11.47
N LYS A 222 -13.32 -0.47 -10.79
CA LYS A 222 -14.25 -1.03 -9.79
C LYS A 222 -15.67 -1.24 -10.35
N ASN A 223 -15.81 -1.41 -11.67
CA ASN A 223 -17.06 -1.76 -12.32
C ASN A 223 -17.25 -3.28 -12.30
N TRP A 224 -17.75 -3.79 -11.18
CA TRP A 224 -17.83 -5.23 -10.90
C TRP A 224 -18.81 -5.96 -11.81
N GLU A 225 -19.85 -5.29 -12.32
CA GLU A 225 -20.83 -5.87 -13.25
C GLU A 225 -20.19 -6.18 -14.61
N LEU A 226 -19.53 -5.19 -15.23
CA LEU A 226 -18.84 -5.40 -16.50
C LEU A 226 -17.63 -6.31 -16.34
N TYR A 227 -16.93 -6.24 -15.19
CA TYR A 227 -15.86 -7.17 -14.87
C TYR A 227 -16.33 -8.62 -14.90
N GLU A 228 -17.41 -8.95 -14.19
CA GLU A 228 -17.99 -10.30 -14.18
C GLU A 228 -18.49 -10.72 -15.56
N LYS A 229 -19.19 -9.82 -16.26
CA LYS A 229 -19.69 -10.08 -17.61
C LYS A 229 -18.56 -10.49 -18.57
N TYR A 230 -17.50 -9.70 -18.66
CA TYR A 230 -16.41 -9.99 -19.59
C TYR A 230 -15.56 -11.20 -19.19
N LEU A 231 -15.47 -11.57 -17.92
CA LEU A 231 -14.89 -12.86 -17.50
C LEU A 231 -15.73 -14.04 -18.01
N ASN A 232 -17.06 -13.96 -17.90
CA ASN A 232 -17.94 -14.99 -18.42
C ASN A 232 -17.91 -15.05 -19.96
N ASP A 233 -17.79 -13.91 -20.63
CA ASP A 233 -17.60 -13.87 -22.09
C ASP A 233 -16.29 -14.57 -22.50
N ALA A 234 -15.18 -14.37 -21.76
CA ALA A 234 -13.92 -15.06 -22.00
C ALA A 234 -14.07 -16.60 -21.86
N ILE A 235 -14.75 -17.06 -20.81
CA ILE A 235 -15.05 -18.49 -20.59
C ILE A 235 -15.94 -19.05 -21.73
N ALA A 236 -16.90 -18.27 -22.21
CA ALA A 236 -17.75 -18.70 -23.33
C ALA A 236 -16.94 -18.90 -24.62
N LYS A 237 -15.81 -18.19 -24.80
CA LYS A 237 -14.90 -18.36 -25.94
C LYS A 237 -13.90 -19.49 -25.75
N ASP A 238 -13.34 -19.65 -24.57
CA ASP A 238 -12.52 -20.80 -24.19
C ASP A 238 -12.95 -21.34 -22.83
N PRO A 239 -13.70 -22.45 -22.77
CA PRO A 239 -14.10 -23.07 -21.50
C PRO A 239 -12.94 -23.55 -20.61
N ARG A 240 -11.70 -23.52 -21.11
CA ARG A 240 -10.49 -23.84 -20.35
C ARG A 240 -9.64 -22.61 -20.06
N PHE A 241 -10.19 -21.40 -20.19
CA PHE A 241 -9.46 -20.17 -19.91
C PHE A 241 -9.29 -19.98 -18.40
N ALA A 242 -8.27 -20.59 -17.83
CA ALA A 242 -8.00 -20.65 -16.40
C ALA A 242 -7.98 -19.27 -15.70
N PRO A 243 -7.37 -18.19 -16.26
CA PRO A 243 -7.35 -16.87 -15.62
C PRO A 243 -8.73 -16.32 -15.27
N ALA A 244 -9.74 -16.54 -16.12
CA ALA A 244 -11.08 -16.06 -15.85
C ALA A 244 -11.74 -16.79 -14.67
N TYR A 245 -11.53 -18.08 -14.52
CA TYR A 245 -12.01 -18.83 -13.36
C TYR A 245 -11.32 -18.41 -12.07
N TYR A 246 -10.03 -18.11 -12.13
CA TYR A 246 -9.28 -17.58 -10.99
C TYR A 246 -9.90 -16.27 -10.49
N GLU A 247 -10.12 -15.32 -11.38
CA GLU A 247 -10.69 -14.01 -11.06
C GLU A 247 -12.14 -14.13 -10.54
N LEU A 248 -12.98 -14.97 -11.15
CA LEU A 248 -14.35 -15.22 -10.70
C LEU A 248 -14.39 -15.89 -9.30
N THR A 249 -13.42 -16.76 -9.01
CA THR A 249 -13.31 -17.35 -7.66
C THR A 249 -13.13 -16.24 -6.61
N TYR A 250 -12.19 -15.32 -6.81
CA TYR A 250 -11.97 -14.21 -5.88
C TYR A 250 -13.16 -13.24 -5.83
N LEU A 251 -13.80 -12.96 -6.96
CA LEU A 251 -14.97 -12.08 -7.02
C LEU A 251 -16.14 -12.64 -6.16
N LYS A 252 -16.32 -13.96 -6.17
CA LYS A 252 -17.42 -14.63 -5.44
C LYS A 252 -17.04 -15.05 -4.02
N MET A 253 -15.76 -15.17 -3.70
CA MET A 253 -15.26 -15.75 -2.44
C MET A 253 -15.82 -15.08 -1.18
N GLY A 254 -16.11 -13.77 -1.21
CA GLY A 254 -16.68 -13.03 -0.08
C GLY A 254 -18.20 -12.85 -0.12
N LYS A 255 -18.88 -13.31 -1.19
CA LYS A 255 -20.30 -13.02 -1.43
C LYS A 255 -21.14 -14.26 -1.70
N ASP A 256 -20.58 -15.22 -2.42
CA ASP A 256 -21.27 -16.45 -2.87
C ASP A 256 -20.25 -17.60 -2.86
N LEU A 257 -20.11 -18.22 -1.69
CA LEU A 257 -19.12 -19.26 -1.47
C LEU A 257 -19.34 -20.49 -2.36
N PRO A 258 -20.58 -20.99 -2.57
CA PRO A 258 -20.82 -22.09 -3.50
C PRO A 258 -20.41 -21.79 -4.94
N ALA A 259 -20.69 -20.59 -5.45
CA ALA A 259 -20.22 -20.18 -6.77
C ALA A 259 -18.70 -20.09 -6.85
N ALA A 260 -18.04 -19.56 -5.80
CA ALA A 260 -16.59 -19.51 -5.72
C ALA A 260 -15.96 -20.92 -5.75
N GLU A 261 -16.53 -21.90 -5.04
CA GLU A 261 -16.10 -23.31 -5.09
C GLU A 261 -16.23 -23.91 -6.49
N GLY A 262 -17.34 -23.64 -7.17
CA GLY A 262 -17.54 -24.06 -8.55
C GLY A 262 -16.47 -23.52 -9.49
N TYR A 263 -16.16 -22.23 -9.39
CA TYR A 263 -15.11 -21.61 -10.19
C TYR A 263 -13.70 -22.10 -9.81
N ALA A 264 -13.39 -22.29 -8.54
CA ALA A 264 -12.12 -22.86 -8.08
C ALA A 264 -11.89 -24.28 -8.63
N SER A 265 -12.96 -25.12 -8.67
CA SER A 265 -12.91 -26.45 -9.27
C SER A 265 -12.64 -26.38 -10.79
N LYS A 266 -13.29 -25.45 -11.48
CA LYS A 266 -13.06 -25.20 -12.91
C LYS A 266 -11.64 -24.70 -13.19
N TYR A 267 -11.12 -23.79 -12.34
CA TYR A 267 -9.73 -23.37 -12.40
C TYR A 267 -8.77 -24.56 -12.28
N ALA A 268 -8.93 -25.37 -11.27
CA ALA A 268 -8.08 -26.54 -11.02
C ALA A 268 -8.07 -27.54 -12.19
N SER A 269 -9.22 -27.72 -12.88
CA SER A 269 -9.31 -28.61 -14.05
C SER A 269 -8.84 -27.96 -15.36
N SER A 270 -8.70 -26.64 -15.40
CA SER A 270 -8.31 -25.87 -16.60
C SER A 270 -6.85 -25.43 -16.59
N ALA A 271 -6.25 -25.25 -15.40
CA ALA A 271 -4.86 -24.84 -15.25
C ALA A 271 -3.89 -26.01 -15.42
N ASP A 272 -2.62 -25.71 -15.66
CA ASP A 272 -1.55 -26.69 -15.63
C ASP A 272 -1.44 -27.38 -14.27
N SER A 273 -0.91 -28.61 -14.27
CA SER A 273 -0.62 -29.36 -13.03
C SER A 273 0.62 -28.79 -12.33
N ASP A 274 0.49 -27.60 -11.76
CA ASP A 274 1.50 -26.95 -10.93
C ASP A 274 1.03 -26.97 -9.47
N PRO A 275 1.84 -27.50 -8.52
CA PRO A 275 1.49 -27.44 -7.11
C PRO A 275 1.11 -26.04 -6.62
N GLN A 276 1.69 -25.00 -7.19
CA GLN A 276 1.37 -23.61 -6.80
C GLN A 276 -0.06 -23.19 -7.14
N ASN A 277 -0.71 -23.84 -8.11
CA ASN A 277 -2.12 -23.59 -8.45
C ASN A 277 -3.07 -24.05 -7.33
N GLU A 278 -2.61 -24.97 -6.45
CA GLU A 278 -3.36 -25.36 -5.25
C GLU A 278 -3.46 -24.24 -4.20
N SER A 279 -2.74 -23.13 -4.37
CA SER A 279 -2.86 -21.95 -3.49
C SER A 279 -4.27 -21.37 -3.49
N LEU A 280 -5.00 -21.46 -4.60
CA LEU A 280 -6.40 -21.05 -4.67
C LEU A 280 -7.29 -21.95 -3.78
N LYS A 281 -7.05 -23.28 -3.81
CA LYS A 281 -7.72 -24.22 -2.91
C LYS A 281 -7.44 -23.89 -1.44
N ALA A 282 -6.20 -23.61 -1.10
CA ALA A 282 -5.82 -23.21 0.26
C ALA A 282 -6.51 -21.89 0.67
N SER A 283 -6.64 -20.92 -0.24
CA SER A 283 -7.38 -19.69 0.00
C SER A 283 -8.87 -19.96 0.24
N MET A 284 -9.48 -20.87 -0.51
CA MET A 284 -10.87 -21.28 -0.29
C MET A 284 -11.04 -21.93 1.09
N GLN A 285 -10.16 -22.85 1.46
CA GLN A 285 -10.16 -23.48 2.79
C GLN A 285 -10.04 -22.46 3.92
N TYR A 286 -9.22 -21.43 3.74
CA TYR A 286 -9.08 -20.32 4.68
C TYR A 286 -10.41 -19.56 4.86
N VAL A 287 -11.07 -19.17 3.75
CA VAL A 287 -12.34 -18.44 3.80
C VAL A 287 -13.46 -19.26 4.43
N GLN A 288 -13.45 -20.58 4.23
CA GLN A 288 -14.33 -21.54 4.89
C GLN A 288 -14.00 -21.74 6.38
N LYS A 289 -12.96 -21.06 6.90
CA LYS A 289 -12.42 -21.23 8.26
C LYS A 289 -11.84 -22.61 8.53
N ASN A 290 -11.56 -23.40 7.49
CA ASN A 290 -10.88 -24.69 7.58
C ASN A 290 -9.35 -24.47 7.66
N TYR A 291 -8.92 -23.74 8.69
CA TYR A 291 -7.54 -23.24 8.82
C TYR A 291 -6.50 -24.37 8.82
N ASP A 292 -6.80 -25.50 9.45
CA ASP A 292 -5.88 -26.66 9.48
C ASP A 292 -5.65 -27.23 8.08
N GLN A 293 -6.69 -27.32 7.27
CA GLN A 293 -6.57 -27.77 5.89
C GLN A 293 -5.83 -26.76 5.02
N ALA A 294 -6.10 -25.46 5.20
CA ALA A 294 -5.40 -24.39 4.49
C ALA A 294 -3.88 -24.43 4.81
N ILE A 295 -3.52 -24.61 6.08
CA ILE A 295 -2.12 -24.76 6.52
C ILE A 295 -1.50 -26.00 5.91
N ALA A 296 -2.17 -27.15 5.96
CA ALA A 296 -1.67 -28.41 5.41
C ALA A 296 -1.45 -28.32 3.90
N THR A 297 -2.41 -27.74 3.16
CA THR A 297 -2.28 -27.51 1.72
C THR A 297 -1.11 -26.57 1.42
N GLY A 298 -0.99 -25.46 2.15
CA GLY A 298 0.13 -24.52 1.96
C GLY A 298 1.49 -25.14 2.24
N LYS A 299 1.63 -25.93 3.31
CA LYS A 299 2.87 -26.67 3.63
C LYS A 299 3.21 -27.68 2.53
N SER A 300 2.23 -28.43 2.05
CA SER A 300 2.42 -29.38 0.94
C SER A 300 2.91 -28.67 -0.34
N ILE A 301 2.45 -27.46 -0.62
CA ILE A 301 2.97 -26.66 -1.73
C ILE A 301 4.44 -26.32 -1.49
N ILE A 302 4.79 -25.85 -0.29
CA ILE A 302 6.19 -25.51 0.07
C ILE A 302 7.11 -26.73 -0.09
N ASP A 303 6.70 -27.88 0.41
CA ASP A 303 7.49 -29.12 0.35
C ASP A 303 7.76 -29.58 -1.09
N ARG A 304 6.79 -29.41 -1.98
CA ARG A 304 6.92 -29.83 -3.40
C ARG A 304 7.64 -28.81 -4.28
N VAL A 305 7.52 -27.52 -3.96
CA VAL A 305 8.04 -26.41 -4.80
C VAL A 305 9.39 -25.90 -4.27
N GLY A 306 9.63 -25.98 -2.97
CA GLY A 306 10.85 -25.50 -2.33
C GLY A 306 10.98 -23.98 -2.43
N ASP A 307 12.20 -23.51 -2.73
CA ASP A 307 12.52 -22.07 -2.76
C ASP A 307 11.75 -21.27 -3.82
N LYS A 308 11.19 -21.92 -4.83
CA LYS A 308 10.36 -21.27 -5.87
C LYS A 308 8.91 -21.03 -5.42
N THR A 309 8.56 -21.39 -4.18
CA THR A 309 7.21 -21.15 -3.65
C THR A 309 6.87 -19.66 -3.63
N LYS A 310 5.71 -19.31 -4.20
CA LYS A 310 5.23 -17.93 -4.26
C LYS A 310 4.96 -17.37 -2.86
N ALA A 311 5.27 -16.10 -2.64
CA ALA A 311 5.09 -15.39 -1.37
C ALA A 311 3.66 -15.54 -0.81
N LEU A 312 2.64 -15.50 -1.68
CA LEU A 312 1.23 -15.61 -1.29
C LEU A 312 0.90 -16.88 -0.48
N VAL A 313 1.60 -17.99 -0.74
CA VAL A 313 1.40 -19.25 0.02
C VAL A 313 1.79 -19.06 1.48
N TYR A 314 2.91 -18.42 1.73
CA TYR A 314 3.38 -18.11 3.09
C TYR A 314 2.43 -17.14 3.81
N LYS A 315 1.95 -16.10 3.10
CA LYS A 315 0.97 -15.16 3.65
C LYS A 315 -0.33 -15.85 4.07
N MET A 316 -0.85 -16.75 3.25
CA MET A 316 -2.07 -17.50 3.55
C MET A 316 -1.89 -18.40 4.78
N ILE A 317 -0.74 -19.07 4.93
CA ILE A 317 -0.44 -19.87 6.12
C ILE A 317 -0.36 -18.97 7.36
N ALA A 318 0.28 -17.79 7.25
CA ALA A 318 0.38 -16.83 8.34
C ALA A 318 -1.01 -16.34 8.79
N TYR A 319 -1.90 -15.99 7.86
CA TYR A 319 -3.30 -15.67 8.17
C TYR A 319 -4.00 -16.82 8.90
N SER A 320 -3.86 -18.05 8.39
CA SER A 320 -4.52 -19.23 8.97
C SER A 320 -4.08 -19.49 10.41
N TYR A 321 -2.79 -19.41 10.71
CA TYR A 321 -2.28 -19.53 12.07
C TYR A 321 -2.73 -18.38 12.97
N ARG A 322 -2.69 -17.14 12.47
CA ARG A 322 -3.16 -15.96 13.21
C ARG A 322 -4.62 -16.12 13.63
N ASP A 323 -5.50 -16.56 12.72
CA ASP A 323 -6.93 -16.71 12.98
C ASP A 323 -7.24 -17.90 13.89
N LYS A 324 -6.36 -18.92 13.91
CA LYS A 324 -6.36 -19.97 14.94
C LYS A 324 -5.86 -19.49 16.32
N LYS A 325 -5.40 -18.23 16.43
CA LYS A 325 -4.77 -17.69 17.64
C LYS A 325 -3.40 -18.31 17.97
N ASP A 326 -2.77 -18.99 17.02
CA ASP A 326 -1.41 -19.52 17.12
C ASP A 326 -0.43 -18.56 16.44
N THR A 327 -0.26 -17.39 17.03
CA THR A 327 0.56 -16.31 16.47
C THR A 327 2.05 -16.63 16.46
N LEU A 328 2.52 -17.49 17.39
CA LEU A 328 3.91 -17.94 17.38
C LEU A 328 4.21 -18.81 16.16
N ALA A 329 3.30 -19.71 15.79
CA ALA A 329 3.43 -20.51 14.57
C ALA A 329 3.24 -19.65 13.30
N ALA A 330 2.51 -18.54 13.36
CA ALA A 330 2.34 -17.63 12.22
C ALA A 330 3.63 -16.87 11.86
N LYS A 331 4.48 -16.56 12.86
CA LYS A 331 5.67 -15.70 12.71
C LYS A 331 6.62 -16.16 11.59
N PRO A 332 7.13 -17.38 11.51
CA PRO A 332 8.07 -17.78 10.46
C PRO A 332 7.47 -17.63 9.06
N TYR A 333 6.17 -17.78 8.91
CA TYR A 333 5.50 -17.67 7.61
C TYR A 333 5.33 -16.20 7.19
N ILE A 334 5.00 -15.29 8.11
CA ILE A 334 4.96 -13.86 7.74
C ILE A 334 6.35 -13.33 7.43
N ASP A 335 7.40 -13.79 8.12
CA ASP A 335 8.78 -13.43 7.82
C ASP A 335 9.20 -13.93 6.43
N GLN A 336 8.88 -15.18 6.07
CA GLN A 336 9.12 -15.73 4.74
C GLN A 336 8.32 -14.99 3.65
N TYR A 337 7.08 -14.57 3.93
CA TYR A 337 6.32 -13.73 3.01
C TYR A 337 7.09 -12.45 2.67
N PHE A 338 7.52 -11.69 3.70
CA PHE A 338 8.27 -10.44 3.50
C PHE A 338 9.65 -10.65 2.86
N ALA A 339 10.28 -11.80 3.07
CA ALA A 339 11.55 -12.14 2.41
C ALA A 339 11.41 -12.45 0.91
N LYS A 340 10.22 -12.87 0.46
CA LYS A 340 9.97 -13.34 -0.91
C LYS A 340 9.08 -12.41 -1.74
N VAL A 341 8.23 -11.61 -1.10
CA VAL A 341 7.35 -10.68 -1.81
C VAL A 341 8.17 -9.53 -2.39
N LYS A 342 7.84 -9.11 -3.59
CA LYS A 342 8.46 -7.92 -4.17
C LYS A 342 7.97 -6.68 -3.42
N PRO A 343 8.83 -5.69 -3.18
CA PRO A 343 8.45 -4.46 -2.45
C PRO A 343 7.21 -3.77 -3.02
N GLU A 344 7.03 -3.82 -4.33
CA GLU A 344 5.88 -3.24 -5.04
C GLU A 344 4.56 -3.97 -4.81
N ASP A 345 4.60 -5.23 -4.42
CA ASP A 345 3.41 -6.05 -4.19
C ASP A 345 2.97 -6.06 -2.72
N VAL A 346 3.72 -5.35 -1.85
CA VAL A 346 3.40 -5.23 -0.42
C VAL A 346 2.39 -4.11 -0.21
N SER A 347 1.33 -4.39 0.52
CA SER A 347 0.28 -3.43 0.89
C SER A 347 0.31 -3.06 2.36
N ALA A 348 -0.37 -1.97 2.72
CA ALA A 348 -0.60 -1.59 4.11
C ALA A 348 -1.21 -2.73 4.95
N LYS A 349 -2.09 -3.54 4.36
CA LYS A 349 -2.72 -4.70 5.03
C LYS A 349 -1.73 -5.81 5.37
N ASP A 350 -0.68 -5.98 4.58
CA ASP A 350 0.36 -6.98 4.84
C ASP A 350 1.19 -6.60 6.07
N TYR A 351 1.52 -5.31 6.19
CA TYR A 351 2.17 -4.79 7.37
C TYR A 351 1.27 -4.80 8.62
N ALA A 352 -0.04 -4.55 8.45
CA ALA A 352 -0.99 -4.72 9.54
C ALA A 352 -1.07 -6.18 10.03
N LEU A 353 -1.02 -7.16 9.12
CA LEU A 353 -0.92 -8.58 9.48
C LEU A 353 0.37 -8.88 10.25
N LYS A 354 1.52 -8.34 9.80
CA LYS A 354 2.79 -8.47 10.50
C LYS A 354 2.71 -7.88 11.91
N ALA A 355 2.17 -6.67 12.04
CA ALA A 355 1.97 -6.01 13.32
C ALA A 355 1.09 -6.86 14.26
N ASP A 356 -0.02 -7.40 13.76
CA ASP A 356 -0.94 -8.24 14.53
C ASP A 356 -0.24 -9.52 15.06
N ILE A 357 0.51 -10.23 14.20
CA ILE A 357 1.27 -11.43 14.58
C ILE A 357 2.33 -11.08 15.62
N TYR A 358 3.12 -10.03 15.41
CA TYR A 358 4.19 -9.63 16.32
C TYR A 358 3.68 -9.05 17.64
N SER A 359 2.44 -8.53 17.66
CA SER A 359 1.81 -7.97 18.85
C SER A 359 1.56 -8.95 19.98
N ALA A 360 1.51 -10.24 19.65
CA ALA A 360 1.36 -11.33 20.61
C ALA A 360 2.70 -11.83 21.18
N ILE A 361 3.83 -11.28 20.70
CA ILE A 361 5.18 -11.68 21.11
C ILE A 361 5.73 -10.62 22.06
N PRO A 362 6.01 -10.94 23.33
CA PRO A 362 6.56 -9.98 24.28
C PRO A 362 7.88 -9.36 23.79
N GLY A 363 8.05 -8.06 23.99
CA GLY A 363 9.26 -7.33 23.62
C GLY A 363 9.36 -6.96 22.13
N GLN A 364 8.30 -7.16 21.36
CA GLN A 364 8.28 -6.83 19.91
C GLN A 364 7.52 -5.53 19.61
N GLU A 365 7.25 -4.69 20.59
CA GLU A 365 6.48 -3.45 20.43
C GLU A 365 7.10 -2.47 19.44
N ALA A 366 8.44 -2.47 19.31
CA ALA A 366 9.14 -1.67 18.32
C ALA A 366 8.88 -2.19 16.88
N VAL A 367 8.86 -3.51 16.70
CA VAL A 367 8.55 -4.12 15.39
C VAL A 367 7.09 -3.86 15.01
N VAL A 368 6.18 -3.91 15.99
CA VAL A 368 4.76 -3.61 15.79
C VAL A 368 4.58 -2.16 15.31
N LEU A 369 5.19 -1.20 16.01
CA LEU A 369 5.15 0.22 15.64
C LEU A 369 5.72 0.44 14.23
N GLN A 370 6.90 -0.10 13.97
CA GLN A 370 7.56 0.05 12.68
C GLN A 370 6.72 -0.57 11.55
N SER A 371 6.05 -1.70 11.80
CA SER A 371 5.17 -2.31 10.81
C SER A 371 4.01 -1.39 10.42
N TYR A 372 3.38 -0.68 11.36
CA TYR A 372 2.33 0.28 11.01
C TYR A 372 2.89 1.46 10.20
N ILE A 373 4.09 1.96 10.53
CA ILE A 373 4.77 3.02 9.78
C ILE A 373 5.13 2.56 8.36
N ASP A 374 5.71 1.37 8.22
CA ASP A 374 6.09 0.78 6.92
C ASP A 374 4.86 0.56 6.04
N GLY A 375 3.72 0.19 6.65
CA GLY A 375 2.45 0.04 5.95
C GLY A 375 1.98 1.34 5.29
N VAL A 376 2.19 2.48 5.93
CA VAL A 376 1.90 3.80 5.33
C VAL A 376 2.78 4.08 4.11
N ASN A 377 4.06 3.71 4.21
CA ASN A 377 5.02 3.98 3.14
C ASN A 377 4.80 3.05 1.92
N ALA A 378 4.32 1.84 2.16
CA ALA A 378 4.11 0.84 1.11
C ALA A 378 2.83 1.03 0.29
N ASP A 379 1.83 1.75 0.81
CA ASP A 379 0.54 1.92 0.14
C ASP A 379 0.45 3.28 -0.58
N THR A 380 -0.23 3.32 -1.72
CA THR A 380 -0.47 4.57 -2.47
C THR A 380 -1.86 5.15 -2.20
N VAL A 381 -2.78 4.34 -1.64
CA VAL A 381 -4.16 4.73 -1.37
C VAL A 381 -4.25 5.40 -0.01
N MET A 382 -4.66 6.66 0.03
CA MET A 382 -4.73 7.47 1.26
C MET A 382 -5.60 6.82 2.34
N ASP A 383 -6.76 6.29 1.97
CA ASP A 383 -7.66 5.63 2.93
C ASP A 383 -7.00 4.43 3.61
N ASN A 384 -6.26 3.60 2.86
CA ASN A 384 -5.53 2.46 3.43
C ASN A 384 -4.46 2.93 4.42
N LYS A 385 -3.73 4.01 4.09
CA LYS A 385 -2.71 4.60 4.98
C LYS A 385 -3.32 5.06 6.30
N LEU A 386 -4.43 5.80 6.22
CA LEU A 386 -5.12 6.31 7.39
C LEU A 386 -5.72 5.19 8.25
N ASP A 387 -6.28 4.16 7.62
CA ASP A 387 -6.85 3.00 8.32
C ASP A 387 -5.77 2.24 9.11
N VAL A 388 -4.61 1.99 8.50
CA VAL A 388 -3.49 1.29 9.16
C VAL A 388 -2.98 2.09 10.35
N LEU A 389 -2.79 3.41 10.21
CA LEU A 389 -2.37 4.26 11.33
C LEU A 389 -3.41 4.28 12.45
N LYS A 390 -4.69 4.36 12.12
CA LYS A 390 -5.77 4.33 13.10
C LYS A 390 -5.78 3.02 13.89
N VAL A 391 -5.70 1.89 13.19
CA VAL A 391 -5.62 0.56 13.82
C VAL A 391 -4.41 0.48 14.76
N GLY A 392 -3.25 0.97 14.32
CA GLY A 392 -2.05 1.03 15.15
C GLY A 392 -2.18 1.93 16.37
N ALA A 393 -2.74 3.12 16.21
CA ALA A 393 -2.98 4.05 17.32
C ALA A 393 -3.94 3.47 18.35
N ASP A 394 -5.05 2.86 17.91
CA ASP A 394 -6.02 2.20 18.80
C ASP A 394 -5.39 0.98 19.51
N PHE A 395 -4.52 0.24 18.83
CA PHE A 395 -3.76 -0.87 19.43
C PHE A 395 -2.88 -0.39 20.58
N PHE A 396 -2.10 0.69 20.41
CA PHE A 396 -1.23 1.23 21.44
C PHE A 396 -2.00 1.92 22.56
N LEU A 397 -3.12 2.59 22.24
CA LEU A 397 -4.04 3.13 23.22
C LEU A 397 -4.55 2.05 24.17
N ALA A 398 -5.04 0.92 23.64
CA ALA A 398 -5.55 -0.19 24.45
C ALA A 398 -4.49 -0.77 25.41
N ARG A 399 -3.21 -0.65 25.05
CA ARG A 399 -2.06 -1.11 25.85
C ARG A 399 -1.43 -0.01 26.72
N LYS A 400 -2.02 1.20 26.74
CA LYS A 400 -1.52 2.37 27.48
C LYS A 400 -0.09 2.79 27.08
N GLN A 401 0.32 2.47 25.85
CA GLN A 401 1.59 2.89 25.25
C GLN A 401 1.38 4.23 24.53
N TYR A 402 1.15 5.28 25.32
CA TYR A 402 0.67 6.57 24.86
C TYR A 402 1.67 7.32 23.95
N ASP A 403 2.96 7.11 24.13
CA ASP A 403 4.02 7.63 23.26
C ASP A 403 3.88 7.15 21.82
N LYS A 404 3.64 5.86 21.63
CA LYS A 404 3.44 5.26 20.29
C LYS A 404 2.08 5.62 19.69
N GLU A 405 1.05 5.69 20.55
CA GLU A 405 -0.26 6.20 20.11
C GLU A 405 -0.14 7.63 19.58
N ALA A 406 0.51 8.54 20.34
CA ALA A 406 0.68 9.94 19.96
C ALA A 406 1.44 10.07 18.64
N GLN A 407 2.51 9.29 18.44
CA GLN A 407 3.25 9.26 17.18
C GLN A 407 2.36 8.91 15.98
N LEU A 408 1.53 7.87 16.08
CA LEU A 408 0.67 7.44 14.99
C LEU A 408 -0.50 8.42 14.76
N ARG A 409 -1.06 9.04 15.83
CA ARG A 409 -2.07 10.09 15.71
C ARG A 409 -1.51 11.33 15.03
N GLN A 410 -0.28 11.73 15.34
CA GLN A 410 0.40 12.83 14.66
C GLN A 410 0.57 12.54 13.17
N MET A 411 0.98 11.32 12.81
CA MET A 411 1.09 10.91 11.39
C MET A 411 -0.26 10.96 10.66
N ILE A 412 -1.37 10.61 11.32
CA ILE A 412 -2.72 10.77 10.74
C ILE A 412 -3.02 12.24 10.45
N LEU A 413 -2.69 13.13 11.41
CA LEU A 413 -2.93 14.56 11.28
C LEU A 413 -2.11 15.17 10.13
N ASP A 414 -0.83 14.76 10.01
CA ASP A 414 0.09 15.25 8.98
C ASP A 414 -0.26 14.76 7.56
N LEU A 415 -0.80 13.55 7.45
CA LEU A 415 -1.16 12.96 6.15
C LEU A 415 -2.47 13.50 5.58
N LYS A 416 -3.40 13.97 6.42
CA LYS A 416 -4.69 14.47 5.95
C LYS A 416 -4.55 15.86 5.33
N PRO A 417 -4.95 16.07 4.07
CA PRO A 417 -4.91 17.40 3.44
C PRO A 417 -5.78 18.42 4.18
N THR A 418 -6.91 17.97 4.73
CA THR A 418 -7.88 18.80 5.47
C THR A 418 -8.29 18.09 6.75
N PRO A 419 -7.46 18.14 7.81
CA PRO A 419 -7.82 17.56 9.09
C PRO A 419 -9.03 18.28 9.69
N ASN A 420 -9.96 17.51 10.24
CA ASN A 420 -11.13 18.03 10.97
C ASN A 420 -10.82 18.18 12.48
N ILE A 421 -11.75 18.79 13.21
CA ILE A 421 -11.56 19.04 14.64
C ILE A 421 -11.31 17.76 15.46
N ASN A 422 -11.91 16.62 15.07
CA ASN A 422 -11.71 15.35 15.77
C ASN A 422 -10.32 14.79 15.56
N ASP A 423 -9.70 15.01 14.40
CA ASP A 423 -8.32 14.61 14.14
C ASP A 423 -7.35 15.35 15.08
N TYR A 424 -7.54 16.67 15.23
CA TYR A 424 -6.79 17.46 16.20
C TYR A 424 -7.06 17.00 17.63
N PHE A 425 -8.32 16.81 18.00
CA PHE A 425 -8.70 16.43 19.36
C PHE A 425 -8.06 15.09 19.76
N THR A 426 -8.13 14.08 18.91
CA THR A 426 -7.55 12.76 19.21
C THR A 426 -6.04 12.83 19.35
N THR A 427 -5.35 13.67 18.58
CA THR A 427 -3.91 13.88 18.65
C THR A 427 -3.53 14.66 19.92
N ILE A 428 -4.19 15.78 20.21
CA ILE A 428 -4.01 16.56 21.43
C ILE A 428 -4.13 15.66 22.66
N PHE A 429 -5.16 14.82 22.69
CA PHE A 429 -5.43 13.94 23.82
C PHE A 429 -4.41 12.80 23.94
N ALA A 430 -3.92 12.28 22.83
CA ALA A 430 -2.84 11.27 22.83
C ALA A 430 -1.53 11.84 23.38
N GLU A 431 -1.12 13.01 22.92
CA GLU A 431 0.09 13.71 23.39
C GLU A 431 -0.02 14.06 24.88
N TYR A 432 -1.16 14.58 25.33
CA TYR A 432 -1.40 14.90 26.74
C TYR A 432 -1.27 13.66 27.65
N ARG A 433 -1.73 12.49 27.20
CA ARG A 433 -1.65 11.25 27.98
C ARG A 433 -0.25 10.70 28.17
N THR A 434 0.70 11.06 27.34
CA THR A 434 2.11 10.63 27.49
C THR A 434 2.73 11.10 28.81
N ARG A 435 2.19 12.17 29.39
CA ARG A 435 2.73 12.86 30.58
C ARG A 435 4.19 13.32 30.42
N ASN A 436 4.60 13.57 29.19
CA ASN A 436 5.94 14.01 28.82
C ASN A 436 5.93 15.50 28.44
N TYR A 437 6.91 16.25 28.95
CA TYR A 437 6.99 17.70 28.74
C TYR A 437 7.03 18.13 27.26
N PRO A 438 7.86 17.55 26.39
CA PRO A 438 7.82 17.86 24.95
C PRO A 438 6.44 17.64 24.31
N GLU A 439 5.74 16.58 24.71
CA GLU A 439 4.42 16.27 24.16
C GLU A 439 3.34 17.24 24.65
N PHE A 440 3.45 17.77 25.89
CA PHE A 440 2.59 18.85 26.36
C PHE A 440 2.74 20.11 25.50
N ILE A 441 3.95 20.44 25.04
CA ILE A 441 4.19 21.56 24.14
C ILE A 441 3.51 21.34 22.78
N LYS A 442 3.62 20.14 22.20
CA LYS A 442 2.94 19.78 20.95
C LYS A 442 1.42 19.89 21.12
N SER A 443 0.88 19.25 22.16
CA SER A 443 -0.52 19.30 22.51
C SER A 443 -1.04 20.73 22.68
N TYR A 444 -0.28 21.61 23.37
CA TYR A 444 -0.59 23.02 23.50
C TYR A 444 -0.67 23.75 22.15
N ASN A 445 0.32 23.55 21.30
CA ASN A 445 0.37 24.19 19.98
C ASN A 445 -0.77 23.73 19.07
N LEU A 446 -1.12 22.44 19.09
CA LEU A 446 -2.28 21.93 18.38
C LEU A 446 -3.60 22.52 18.93
N ALA A 447 -3.73 22.59 20.26
CA ALA A 447 -4.90 23.19 20.90
C ALA A 447 -5.05 24.68 20.56
N LYS A 448 -3.93 25.41 20.49
CA LYS A 448 -3.89 26.79 19.99
C LYS A 448 -4.39 26.89 18.55
N THR A 449 -3.91 26.02 17.67
CA THR A 449 -4.39 25.94 16.27
C THR A 449 -5.89 25.67 16.21
N VAL A 450 -6.42 24.79 17.06
CA VAL A 450 -7.87 24.52 17.13
C VAL A 450 -8.63 25.75 17.60
N SER A 451 -8.14 26.48 18.61
CA SER A 451 -8.80 27.69 19.11
C SER A 451 -8.85 28.82 18.08
N GLU A 452 -7.88 28.87 17.17
CA GLU A 452 -7.82 29.84 16.06
C GLU A 452 -8.73 29.44 14.88
N LYS A 453 -8.75 28.15 14.53
CA LYS A 453 -9.57 27.65 13.41
C LYS A 453 -11.05 27.51 13.76
N TRP A 454 -11.36 27.15 14.99
CA TRP A 454 -12.73 26.92 15.48
C TRP A 454 -12.96 27.65 16.83
N PRO A 455 -12.97 29.01 16.83
CA PRO A 455 -13.01 29.81 18.06
C PRO A 455 -14.29 29.61 18.90
N ASP A 456 -15.37 29.12 18.30
CA ASP A 456 -16.63 28.81 18.99
C ASP A 456 -16.66 27.42 19.61
N GLN A 457 -15.59 26.62 19.42
CA GLN A 457 -15.46 25.28 20.01
C GLN A 457 -14.63 25.33 21.30
N GLN A 458 -15.12 24.69 22.34
CA GLN A 458 -14.46 24.68 23.66
C GLN A 458 -13.07 24.00 23.64
N PHE A 459 -12.88 22.99 22.80
CA PHE A 459 -11.70 22.10 22.87
C PHE A 459 -10.36 22.83 22.73
N GLY A 460 -10.26 23.77 21.81
CA GLY A 460 -9.02 24.53 21.63
C GLY A 460 -8.63 25.29 22.90
N TRP A 461 -9.56 26.03 23.47
CA TRP A 461 -9.34 26.85 24.66
C TRP A 461 -9.07 26.02 25.91
N GLU A 462 -9.86 24.99 26.15
CA GLU A 462 -9.75 24.10 27.30
C GLU A 462 -8.39 23.36 27.30
N TRP A 463 -8.03 22.74 26.15
CA TRP A 463 -6.78 21.97 26.07
C TRP A 463 -5.54 22.85 26.00
N MET A 464 -5.63 24.04 25.44
CA MET A 464 -4.57 25.04 25.52
C MET A 464 -4.28 25.39 27.00
N TYR A 465 -5.30 25.65 27.81
CA TYR A 465 -5.14 25.89 29.24
C TYR A 465 -4.59 24.67 29.99
N ASN A 466 -5.19 23.49 29.79
CA ASN A 466 -4.78 22.28 30.49
C ASN A 466 -3.29 21.93 30.25
N ASN A 467 -2.81 22.09 29.02
CA ASN A 467 -1.38 21.88 28.73
C ASN A 467 -0.51 23.01 29.26
N ALA A 468 -0.94 24.26 29.15
CA ALA A 468 -0.19 25.42 29.63
C ALA A 468 0.14 25.33 31.11
N VAL A 469 -0.79 24.85 31.94
CA VAL A 469 -0.57 24.64 33.39
C VAL A 469 0.49 23.58 33.66
N LEU A 470 0.62 22.58 32.82
CA LEU A 470 1.64 21.52 32.95
C LEU A 470 3.00 21.94 32.43
N ILE A 471 3.06 22.84 31.45
CA ILE A 471 4.30 23.36 30.88
C ILE A 471 4.88 24.44 31.78
N ASP A 472 4.05 25.38 32.23
CA ASP A 472 4.44 26.58 32.96
C ASP A 472 4.19 26.39 34.47
N THR A 473 5.01 25.53 35.10
CA THR A 473 4.81 25.11 36.50
C THR A 473 5.39 26.06 37.53
N VAL A 474 6.41 26.87 37.19
CA VAL A 474 7.17 27.70 38.15
C VAL A 474 6.60 29.10 38.24
N LYS A 475 6.67 29.88 37.17
CA LYS A 475 6.22 31.29 37.17
C LYS A 475 4.75 31.45 36.81
N LYS A 476 4.22 30.59 35.95
CA LYS A 476 2.82 30.58 35.46
C LYS A 476 2.40 31.78 34.61
N ASP A 477 3.26 32.78 34.46
CA ASP A 477 2.96 34.05 33.81
C ASP A 477 3.23 34.05 32.29
N SER A 478 4.02 33.11 31.78
CA SER A 478 4.41 33.08 30.39
C SER A 478 3.33 32.53 29.48
N ILE A 479 2.72 31.40 29.82
CA ILE A 479 1.66 30.76 29.01
C ILE A 479 0.44 30.33 29.82
N ALA A 480 0.62 29.90 31.10
CA ALA A 480 -0.49 29.32 31.87
C ALA A 480 -1.56 30.37 32.21
N VAL A 481 -1.17 31.55 32.70
CA VAL A 481 -2.10 32.63 33.01
C VAL A 481 -2.78 33.19 31.76
N PRO A 482 -2.07 33.53 30.66
CA PRO A 482 -2.72 33.95 29.43
C PRO A 482 -3.72 32.94 28.88
N ALA A 483 -3.38 31.62 28.93
CA ALA A 483 -4.28 30.56 28.50
C ALA A 483 -5.52 30.43 29.41
N ALA A 484 -5.32 30.54 30.73
CA ALA A 484 -6.41 30.54 31.71
C ALA A 484 -7.39 31.69 31.48
N LEU A 485 -6.88 32.89 31.21
CA LEU A 485 -7.72 34.05 30.92
C LEU A 485 -8.60 33.87 29.68
N LYS A 486 -8.02 33.36 28.59
CA LYS A 486 -8.77 33.06 27.37
C LYS A 486 -9.79 31.95 27.57
N TRP A 487 -9.46 30.91 28.32
CA TRP A 487 -10.39 29.85 28.65
C TRP A 487 -11.53 30.35 29.55
N LEU A 488 -11.22 31.18 30.55
CA LEU A 488 -12.23 31.81 31.42
C LEU A 488 -13.20 32.67 30.61
N GLU A 489 -12.70 33.53 29.72
CA GLU A 489 -13.49 34.36 28.82
C GLU A 489 -14.45 33.55 27.96
N PHE A 490 -13.94 32.43 27.37
CA PHE A 490 -14.78 31.52 26.59
C PHE A 490 -15.88 30.89 27.45
N ALA A 491 -15.51 30.37 28.64
CA ALA A 491 -16.42 29.67 29.53
C ALA A 491 -17.50 30.57 30.12
N GLN A 492 -17.22 31.88 30.28
CA GLN A 492 -18.20 32.89 30.74
C GLN A 492 -19.34 33.13 29.74
N LYS A 493 -19.22 32.74 28.47
CA LYS A 493 -20.29 32.83 27.47
C LYS A 493 -21.48 31.92 27.81
N ASP A 494 -21.24 30.81 28.55
CA ASP A 494 -22.29 29.89 29.01
C ASP A 494 -21.93 29.36 30.42
N THR A 495 -22.21 30.15 31.42
CA THR A 495 -21.86 29.85 32.82
C THR A 495 -22.60 28.64 33.38
N ALA A 496 -23.76 28.31 32.85
CA ALA A 496 -24.55 27.17 33.28
C ALA A 496 -23.91 25.85 32.79
N LYS A 497 -23.38 25.86 31.58
CA LYS A 497 -22.68 24.70 30.97
C LYS A 497 -21.29 24.50 31.55
N TYR A 498 -20.52 25.58 31.73
CA TYR A 498 -19.09 25.51 32.09
C TYR A 498 -18.81 25.84 33.56
N TRP A 499 -19.79 25.74 34.47
CA TRP A 499 -19.64 26.12 35.87
C TRP A 499 -18.44 25.45 36.59
N ARG A 500 -18.15 24.15 36.31
CA ARG A 500 -17.03 23.44 36.90
C ARG A 500 -15.68 23.98 36.40
N GLN A 501 -15.58 24.20 35.11
CA GLN A 501 -14.41 24.77 34.46
C GLN A 501 -14.17 26.21 34.92
N LEU A 502 -15.22 27.02 34.99
CA LEU A 502 -15.15 28.37 35.55
C LEU A 502 -14.63 28.38 36.98
N SER A 503 -15.17 27.50 37.82
CA SER A 503 -14.73 27.37 39.21
C SER A 503 -13.23 27.00 39.30
N GLY A 504 -12.79 25.99 38.55
CA GLY A 504 -11.40 25.53 38.58
C GLY A 504 -10.43 26.56 38.02
N THR A 505 -10.77 27.20 36.90
CA THR A 505 -9.91 28.21 36.25
C THR A 505 -9.83 29.49 37.09
N ALA A 506 -10.96 29.94 37.64
CA ALA A 506 -10.99 31.09 38.53
C ALA A 506 -10.18 30.84 39.82
N TYR A 507 -10.25 29.64 40.38
CA TYR A 507 -9.38 29.26 41.52
C TYR A 507 -7.88 29.31 41.15
N PHE A 508 -7.49 28.79 40.01
CA PHE A 508 -6.09 28.87 39.54
C PHE A 508 -5.61 30.32 39.44
N LEU A 509 -6.43 31.22 38.85
CA LEU A 509 -6.11 32.64 38.70
C LEU A 509 -6.07 33.34 40.05
N ALA A 510 -7.02 33.06 40.95
CA ALA A 510 -7.03 33.60 42.29
C ALA A 510 -5.75 33.25 43.08
N GLN A 511 -5.31 31.98 43.00
CA GLN A 511 -4.07 31.56 43.64
C GLN A 511 -2.83 32.24 43.04
N TYR A 512 -2.81 32.45 41.71
CA TYR A 512 -1.71 33.15 41.06
C TYR A 512 -1.61 34.61 41.52
N TYR A 513 -2.72 35.33 41.58
CA TYR A 513 -2.74 36.75 41.94
C TYR A 513 -2.69 36.99 43.46
N GLN A 514 -2.93 36.00 44.32
CA GLN A 514 -3.04 36.18 45.77
C GLN A 514 -1.82 36.88 46.40
N GLY A 515 -0.59 36.64 45.88
CA GLY A 515 0.64 37.23 46.37
C GLY A 515 1.05 38.54 45.69
N THR A 516 0.49 38.85 44.53
CA THR A 516 0.91 39.96 43.66
C THR A 516 -0.15 41.03 43.48
N ASP A 517 -1.45 40.65 43.37
CA ASP A 517 -2.58 41.56 43.17
C ASP A 517 -3.82 41.01 43.87
N LYS A 518 -4.00 41.43 45.12
CA LYS A 518 -5.13 40.99 45.95
C LYS A 518 -6.49 41.34 45.38
N ALA A 519 -6.60 42.48 44.66
CA ALA A 519 -7.85 42.89 44.06
C ALA A 519 -8.28 41.91 42.96
N LYS A 520 -7.37 41.54 42.08
CA LYS A 520 -7.65 40.51 41.05
C LYS A 520 -7.90 39.13 41.69
N ALA A 521 -7.16 38.75 42.74
CA ALA A 521 -7.43 37.49 43.42
C ALA A 521 -8.87 37.44 43.97
N ILE A 522 -9.39 38.55 44.53
CA ILE A 522 -10.75 38.66 45.03
C ILE A 522 -11.75 38.59 43.87
N GLU A 523 -11.47 39.26 42.75
CA GLU A 523 -12.32 39.21 41.52
C GLU A 523 -12.51 37.76 41.07
N TYR A 524 -11.43 36.99 40.93
CA TYR A 524 -11.52 35.59 40.52
C TYR A 524 -12.22 34.69 41.55
N LEU A 525 -12.05 34.97 42.88
CA LEU A 525 -12.83 34.26 43.89
C LEU A 525 -14.33 34.58 43.80
N GLN A 526 -14.71 35.79 43.40
CA GLN A 526 -16.10 36.14 43.15
C GLN A 526 -16.67 35.37 41.96
N ILE A 527 -15.89 35.23 40.87
CA ILE A 527 -16.28 34.40 39.71
C ILE A 527 -16.45 32.94 40.15
N MET A 528 -15.48 32.40 40.93
CA MET A 528 -15.56 31.07 41.52
C MET A 528 -16.81 30.88 42.38
N LYS A 529 -17.16 31.86 43.22
CA LYS A 529 -18.33 31.82 44.07
C LYS A 529 -19.62 31.81 43.26
N ALA A 530 -19.73 32.65 42.22
CA ALA A 530 -20.88 32.69 41.31
C ALA A 530 -21.07 31.37 40.57
N ALA A 531 -19.97 30.75 40.09
CA ALA A 531 -20.01 29.46 39.41
C ALA A 531 -20.52 28.33 40.32
N ASN A 532 -20.28 28.42 41.65
CA ASN A 532 -20.73 27.42 42.62
C ASN A 532 -22.06 27.83 43.32
N SER A 533 -22.94 28.56 42.65
CA SER A 533 -24.20 29.07 43.20
C SER A 533 -25.16 28.01 43.78
N ARG A 534 -24.94 26.75 43.44
CA ARG A 534 -25.76 25.58 43.88
C ARG A 534 -25.26 24.95 45.17
N ASP A 535 -24.07 25.32 45.70
CA ASP A 535 -23.45 24.74 46.87
C ASP A 535 -23.11 25.81 47.90
N VAL A 536 -23.98 25.95 48.89
CA VAL A 536 -23.89 26.99 49.93
C VAL A 536 -22.58 26.81 50.76
N ALA A 537 -22.20 25.57 51.05
CA ALA A 537 -21.01 25.33 51.87
C ALA A 537 -19.70 25.74 51.13
N ILE A 538 -19.64 25.48 49.80
CA ILE A 538 -18.54 25.95 48.97
C ILE A 538 -18.57 27.49 48.87
N GLN A 539 -19.73 28.10 48.68
CA GLN A 539 -19.86 29.58 48.67
C GLN A 539 -19.38 30.25 49.95
N ASP A 540 -19.76 29.71 51.11
CA ASP A 540 -19.33 30.22 52.40
C ASP A 540 -17.82 30.09 52.60
N ASN A 541 -17.23 29.01 52.15
CA ASN A 541 -15.77 28.83 52.21
C ASN A 541 -15.04 29.84 51.31
N ILE A 542 -15.53 30.04 50.09
CA ILE A 542 -14.97 31.04 49.19
C ILE A 542 -15.13 32.45 49.78
N GLN A 543 -16.28 32.78 50.38
CA GLN A 543 -16.50 34.07 51.06
C GLN A 543 -15.48 34.32 52.18
N LYS A 544 -15.21 33.33 53.02
CA LYS A 544 -14.16 33.43 54.07
C LYS A 544 -12.78 33.76 53.48
N ASN A 545 -12.42 33.17 52.33
CA ASN A 545 -11.17 33.52 51.66
C ASN A 545 -11.16 34.96 51.12
N ILE A 546 -12.28 35.42 50.55
CA ILE A 546 -12.44 36.81 50.14
C ILE A 546 -12.27 37.74 51.34
N ASP A 547 -12.93 37.48 52.46
CA ASP A 547 -12.86 38.28 53.67
C ASP A 547 -11.43 38.35 54.27
N ILE A 548 -10.69 37.24 54.20
CA ILE A 548 -9.27 37.18 54.62
C ILE A 548 -8.39 38.07 53.73
N LEU A 549 -8.56 37.99 52.39
CA LEU A 549 -7.76 38.78 51.47
C LEU A 549 -8.11 40.27 51.48
N SER A 550 -9.36 40.63 51.85
CA SER A 550 -9.85 42.01 51.94
C SER A 550 -9.33 42.74 53.17
N LYS A 551 -8.78 42.03 54.15
CA LYS A 551 -8.19 42.69 55.35
C LYS A 551 -6.92 43.46 54.97
N PRO A 552 -6.77 44.70 55.46
CA PRO A 552 -5.55 45.48 55.24
C PRO A 552 -4.34 44.69 55.73
N THR A 553 -3.28 44.66 54.92
CA THR A 553 -1.99 44.08 55.36
C THR A 553 -1.48 44.84 56.55
N PRO A 554 -1.18 44.24 57.74
CA PRO A 554 -0.64 44.97 58.85
C PRO A 554 0.62 45.71 58.41
N GLN A 555 0.64 47.02 58.54
CA GLN A 555 1.87 47.80 58.35
C GLN A 555 2.92 47.24 59.31
N ARG A 556 3.99 46.71 58.76
CA ARG A 556 5.19 46.36 59.56
C ARG A 556 5.63 47.67 60.23
N GLN A 557 5.37 47.81 61.52
CA GLN A 557 5.93 48.89 62.30
C GLN A 557 7.44 48.82 62.11
N GLN A 558 8.01 49.89 61.54
CA GLN A 558 9.47 50.03 61.52
C GLN A 558 9.95 50.04 62.99
N PRO A 559 10.99 49.24 63.30
CA PRO A 559 11.59 49.34 64.60
C PRO A 559 12.04 50.78 64.83
N PRO A 560 11.88 51.35 66.09
CA PRO A 560 12.28 52.71 66.36
C PRO A 560 13.76 52.91 66.05
N ALA A 561 14.08 53.98 65.34
CA ALA A 561 15.44 54.37 64.99
C ALA A 561 16.35 54.37 66.23
N THR A 562 17.28 53.46 66.31
CA THR A 562 18.35 53.49 67.34
C THR A 562 19.27 54.67 67.03
N LYS A 563 19.41 55.59 68.03
CA LYS A 563 20.38 56.71 68.05
C LYS A 563 21.78 56.22 67.73
N PRO A 564 22.58 56.94 66.91
CA PRO A 564 23.95 56.55 66.58
C PRO A 564 24.87 56.63 67.87
N LYS A 565 25.63 55.61 68.13
CA LYS A 565 26.74 55.58 69.06
C LYS A 565 27.94 56.36 68.47
N PRO A 566 28.75 57.09 69.31
CA PRO A 566 29.89 57.83 68.82
C PRO A 566 31.00 56.91 68.26
N GLU A 567 31.65 57.37 67.20
CA GLU A 567 32.86 56.76 66.64
C GLU A 567 34.03 56.69 67.61
N THR A 568 34.62 55.52 67.76
CA THR A 568 35.96 55.37 68.32
C THR A 568 36.90 54.98 67.17
N GLN A 569 37.94 55.81 66.91
CA GLN A 569 39.00 55.58 65.94
C GLN A 569 39.82 54.33 66.27
N PRO A 570 40.25 53.56 65.26
CA PRO A 570 41.23 52.47 65.48
C PRO A 570 42.65 52.96 65.24
N PRO A 571 43.65 52.41 66.01
CA PRO A 571 45.08 52.75 65.85
C PRO A 571 45.69 51.95 64.68
N GLY A 572 46.68 52.61 64.05
CA GLY A 572 47.39 52.32 62.85
C GLY A 572 47.95 50.92 62.61
N ALA A 573 47.96 50.53 61.41
CA ALA A 573 48.73 49.39 60.91
C ALA A 573 49.64 49.78 59.72
N LYS A 574 50.88 49.38 59.88
CA LYS A 574 52.01 49.62 58.97
C LYS A 574 51.88 48.86 57.65
N PRO A 575 52.55 49.36 56.58
CA PRO A 575 52.45 48.75 55.24
C PRO A 575 53.43 47.60 55.06
N LYS A 576 53.04 46.58 54.26
CA LYS A 576 53.94 45.57 53.68
C LYS A 576 53.91 45.62 52.15
N LYS A 577 55.15 45.65 51.63
CA LYS A 577 55.55 45.70 50.24
C LYS A 577 55.22 44.45 49.44
N PRO A 578 55.24 44.56 48.10
CA PRO A 578 54.88 43.48 47.22
C PRO A 578 56.07 42.63 46.76
N ALA A 579 55.80 41.38 46.42
CA ALA A 579 56.62 40.53 45.51
C ALA A 579 55.64 39.61 44.76
N GLY A 580 55.58 39.52 43.49
CA GLY A 580 56.68 39.31 42.50
C GLY A 580 56.80 37.84 42.20
N LYS A 581 56.05 37.36 41.26
CA LYS A 581 56.28 36.66 40.03
C LYS A 581 54.99 36.06 39.50
#